data_a5ee90af4f5ac98ed0f09843fd9abef1
#
_entry.id   a5ee90af4f5ac98ed0f09843fd9abef1
#
_cell.length_a   1.000
_cell.length_b   1.000
_cell.length_c   1.000
_cell.angle_alpha   90.00
_cell.angle_beta   90.00
_cell.angle_gamma   90.00
#
_symmetry.space_group_name_H-M   'P 1'
#
loop_
_entity.id
_entity.type
_entity.pdbx_description
1 polymer ?
#
loop_
_entity_poly.entity_id
_entity_poly.type
_entity_poly.pdbx_seq_one_letter_code
_entity_poly.pdbx_strand_id
1 'polypeptide(L)'
;MTEYVLLLIGTVLVNNFVLVQFLGLCPFMGVSGKLDTAIGMSLATTFVLTLASVTSYLVNEYILLPLDITYLKTMSFILVIAVVVQFTEMVVRKTSPTLYRLLGIFLPLITTNCAVLGVALLNIKEDHSFLQSAVYGFGAAVGFSLVLVLFAALRERLAAADVPTPFKGASIAMITAGLMSMAFMGFTGLVKF
;
A
#
# COMPACT_ATOMS: atom_id res chain seq x y z
N MET A 1 -12.24 -19.38 10.39
CA MET A 1 -10.78 -19.55 10.19
C MET A 1 -10.45 -19.61 8.71
N THR A 2 -11.08 -20.48 7.94
CA THR A 2 -10.89 -20.59 6.48
C THR A 2 -11.20 -19.29 5.73
N GLU A 3 -12.23 -18.54 6.10
CA GLU A 3 -12.58 -17.27 5.47
C GLU A 3 -11.49 -16.21 5.60
N TYR A 4 -10.87 -16.08 6.77
CA TYR A 4 -9.78 -15.10 6.96
C TYR A 4 -8.52 -15.45 6.17
N VAL A 5 -8.20 -16.74 6.04
CA VAL A 5 -7.06 -17.20 5.23
C VAL A 5 -7.34 -16.96 3.75
N LEU A 6 -8.55 -17.23 3.30
CA LEU A 6 -8.99 -16.97 1.93
C LEU A 6 -8.98 -15.47 1.60
N LEU A 7 -9.46 -14.63 2.52
CA LEU A 7 -9.42 -13.18 2.40
C LEU A 7 -7.98 -12.67 2.33
N LEU A 8 -7.08 -13.20 3.14
CA LEU A 8 -5.66 -12.83 3.15
C LEU A 8 -4.97 -13.22 1.85
N ILE A 9 -5.17 -14.46 1.37
CA ILE A 9 -4.61 -14.91 0.08
C ILE A 9 -5.21 -14.12 -1.08
N GLY A 10 -6.51 -13.86 -1.04
CA GLY A 10 -7.21 -13.07 -2.04
C GLY A 10 -6.66 -11.64 -2.16
N THR A 11 -6.42 -10.97 -1.02
CA THR A 11 -5.90 -9.59 -1.00
C THR A 11 -4.43 -9.50 -1.38
N VAL A 12 -3.62 -10.50 -1.05
CA VAL A 12 -2.18 -10.50 -1.35
C VAL A 12 -1.91 -10.81 -2.82
N LEU A 13 -2.57 -11.84 -3.38
CA LEU A 13 -2.26 -12.35 -4.71
C LEU A 13 -3.26 -11.95 -5.79
N VAL A 14 -4.57 -12.10 -5.51
CA VAL A 14 -5.62 -11.95 -6.53
C VAL A 14 -6.05 -10.51 -6.70
N ASN A 15 -6.45 -9.87 -5.61
CA ASN A 15 -6.91 -8.47 -5.56
C ASN A 15 -5.82 -7.54 -5.04
N ASN A 16 -4.59 -7.69 -5.57
CA ASN A 16 -3.52 -6.77 -5.21
C ASN A 16 -3.86 -5.37 -5.75
N PHE A 17 -4.26 -4.46 -4.84
CA PHE A 17 -4.72 -3.12 -5.20
C PHE A 17 -3.66 -2.29 -5.96
N VAL A 18 -2.38 -2.61 -5.81
CA VAL A 18 -1.29 -1.92 -6.52
C VAL A 18 -1.34 -2.24 -8.01
N LEU A 19 -1.52 -3.50 -8.37
CA LEU A 19 -1.46 -3.97 -9.75
C LEU A 19 -2.83 -3.93 -10.45
N VAL A 20 -3.92 -4.11 -9.70
CA VAL A 20 -5.29 -4.12 -10.25
C VAL A 20 -5.87 -2.72 -10.33
N GLN A 21 -5.65 -1.90 -9.30
CA GLN A 21 -6.23 -0.54 -9.22
C GLN A 21 -5.18 0.56 -9.44
N PHE A 22 -3.91 0.21 -9.61
CA PHE A 22 -2.78 1.14 -9.75
C PHE A 22 -2.67 2.16 -8.60
N LEU A 23 -3.11 1.76 -7.40
CA LEU A 23 -2.99 2.59 -6.20
C LEU A 23 -1.61 2.44 -5.56
N GLY A 24 -1.02 3.55 -5.13
CA GLY A 24 0.29 3.53 -4.48
C GLY A 24 1.47 3.54 -5.45
N LEU A 25 1.27 3.97 -6.69
CA LEU A 25 2.37 4.10 -7.67
C LEU A 25 3.41 5.15 -7.28
N CYS A 26 3.06 6.18 -6.51
CA CYS A 26 3.99 7.23 -6.10
C CYS A 26 5.17 6.67 -5.29
N PRO A 27 4.97 5.94 -4.17
CA PRO A 27 6.08 5.28 -3.49
C PRO A 27 6.67 4.13 -4.31
N PHE A 28 5.87 3.43 -5.09
CA PHE A 28 6.29 2.34 -5.95
C PHE A 28 7.37 2.76 -6.96
N MET A 29 7.17 3.87 -7.64
CA MET A 29 8.13 4.42 -8.60
C MET A 29 9.32 5.12 -7.91
N GLY A 30 9.07 5.80 -6.80
CA GLY A 30 10.07 6.61 -6.11
C GLY A 30 11.12 5.79 -5.34
N VAL A 31 10.69 4.72 -4.68
CA VAL A 31 11.52 3.97 -3.73
C VAL A 31 12.13 2.69 -4.32
N SER A 32 11.63 2.22 -5.45
CA SER A 32 12.06 0.96 -6.08
C SER A 32 13.45 1.00 -6.74
N GLY A 33 14.18 2.11 -6.63
CA GLY A 33 15.54 2.23 -7.21
C GLY A 33 16.62 1.40 -6.49
N LYS A 34 16.42 1.07 -5.21
CA LYS A 34 17.33 0.26 -4.39
C LYS A 34 16.53 -0.71 -3.52
N LEU A 35 16.97 -1.94 -3.44
CA LEU A 35 16.29 -2.99 -2.69
C LEU A 35 16.21 -2.68 -1.19
N ASP A 36 17.25 -2.13 -0.59
CA ASP A 36 17.30 -1.78 0.84
C ASP A 36 16.25 -0.73 1.20
N THR A 37 16.08 0.30 0.36
CA THR A 37 15.06 1.33 0.56
C THR A 37 13.65 0.78 0.35
N ALA A 38 13.47 -0.14 -0.59
CA ALA A 38 12.20 -0.81 -0.83
C ALA A 38 11.76 -1.67 0.37
N ILE A 39 12.68 -2.41 0.98
CA ILE A 39 12.39 -3.23 2.19
C ILE A 39 12.03 -2.32 3.37
N GLY A 40 12.80 -1.27 3.62
CA GLY A 40 12.50 -0.32 4.69
C GLY A 40 11.13 0.35 4.51
N MET A 41 10.82 0.75 3.28
CA MET A 41 9.51 1.33 2.93
C MET A 41 8.37 0.33 3.09
N SER A 42 8.60 -0.93 2.72
CA SER A 42 7.62 -2.01 2.88
C SER A 42 7.21 -2.21 4.33
N LEU A 43 8.17 -2.24 5.25
CA LEU A 43 7.92 -2.37 6.69
C LEU A 43 7.14 -1.17 7.23
N ALA A 44 7.58 0.05 6.90
CA ALA A 44 6.89 1.26 7.33
C ALA A 44 5.45 1.33 6.80
N THR A 45 5.26 1.01 5.52
CA THR A 45 3.93 1.02 4.88
C THR A 45 3.02 -0.07 5.47
N THR A 46 3.56 -1.25 5.80
CA THR A 46 2.79 -2.32 6.44
C THR A 46 2.24 -1.87 7.79
N PHE A 47 3.06 -1.22 8.60
CA PHE A 47 2.63 -0.68 9.88
C PHE A 47 1.56 0.40 9.72
N VAL A 48 1.79 1.36 8.82
CA VAL A 48 0.85 2.46 8.55
C VAL A 48 -0.48 1.96 8.00
N LEU A 49 -0.47 1.06 7.02
CA LEU A 49 -1.70 0.53 6.41
C LEU A 49 -2.56 -0.21 7.43
N THR A 50 -1.95 -1.05 8.26
CA THR A 50 -2.67 -1.80 9.29
C THR A 50 -3.28 -0.85 10.32
N LEU A 51 -2.51 0.14 10.77
CA LEU A 51 -2.96 1.11 11.76
C LEU A 51 -4.06 2.02 11.18
N ALA A 52 -3.88 2.50 9.96
CA ALA A 52 -4.87 3.33 9.25
C ALA A 52 -6.17 2.59 8.99
N SER A 53 -6.11 1.30 8.62
CA SER A 53 -7.28 0.47 8.41
C SER A 53 -8.11 0.32 9.69
N VAL A 54 -7.48 0.03 10.83
CA VAL A 54 -8.15 -0.08 12.13
C VAL A 54 -8.72 1.26 12.57
N THR A 55 -7.94 2.33 12.45
CA THR A 55 -8.36 3.65 12.90
C THR A 55 -9.49 4.21 12.04
N SER A 56 -9.45 4.00 10.71
CA SER A 56 -10.53 4.45 9.82
C SER A 56 -11.84 3.70 10.07
N TYR A 57 -11.78 2.41 10.43
CA TYR A 57 -12.95 1.66 10.87
C TYR A 57 -13.57 2.27 12.13
N LEU A 58 -12.75 2.53 13.16
CA LEU A 58 -13.22 3.13 14.41
C LEU A 58 -13.85 4.52 14.19
N VAL A 59 -13.23 5.35 13.36
CA VAL A 59 -13.76 6.68 13.02
C VAL A 59 -15.07 6.58 12.26
N ASN A 60 -15.20 5.63 11.33
CA ASN A 60 -16.46 5.41 10.62
C ASN A 60 -17.57 5.00 11.57
N GLU A 61 -17.33 4.03 12.45
CA GLU A 61 -18.35 3.47 13.34
C GLU A 61 -18.77 4.44 14.46
N TYR A 62 -17.80 5.12 15.09
CA TYR A 62 -18.07 5.95 16.27
C TYR A 62 -18.33 7.43 15.94
N ILE A 63 -17.91 7.95 14.81
CA ILE A 63 -18.01 9.36 14.47
C ILE A 63 -18.92 9.58 13.28
N LEU A 64 -18.71 8.89 12.16
CA LEU A 64 -19.47 9.17 10.94
C LEU A 64 -20.90 8.65 10.99
N LEU A 65 -21.11 7.45 11.51
CA LEU A 65 -22.46 6.87 11.61
C LEU A 65 -23.40 7.65 12.54
N PRO A 66 -23.00 8.02 13.79
CA PRO A 66 -23.91 8.74 14.68
C PRO A 66 -24.15 10.20 14.29
N LEU A 67 -23.22 10.82 13.51
CA LEU A 67 -23.41 12.21 13.05
C LEU A 67 -24.09 12.33 11.68
N ASP A 68 -24.33 11.21 10.98
CA ASP A 68 -24.94 11.17 9.64
C ASP A 68 -24.20 12.02 8.56
N ILE A 69 -22.88 12.22 8.74
CA ILE A 69 -22.03 13.04 7.88
C ILE A 69 -21.32 12.16 6.84
N THR A 70 -22.07 11.30 6.16
CA THR A 70 -21.50 10.40 5.13
C THR A 70 -20.92 11.15 3.94
N TYR A 71 -21.34 12.39 3.69
CA TYR A 71 -20.83 13.24 2.62
C TYR A 71 -19.35 13.65 2.80
N LEU A 72 -18.92 13.85 4.05
CA LEU A 72 -17.55 14.25 4.39
C LEU A 72 -16.62 13.08 4.70
N LYS A 73 -17.04 11.84 4.38
CA LYS A 73 -16.31 10.60 4.64
C LYS A 73 -14.85 10.64 4.18
N THR A 74 -14.63 11.02 2.93
CA THR A 74 -13.29 11.08 2.33
C THR A 74 -12.39 12.11 3.01
N MET A 75 -12.94 13.29 3.34
CA MET A 75 -12.19 14.33 4.03
C MET A 75 -11.78 13.92 5.44
N SER A 76 -12.70 13.27 6.18
CA SER A 76 -12.42 12.75 7.51
C SER A 76 -11.32 11.68 7.48
N PHE A 77 -11.35 10.79 6.50
CA PHE A 77 -10.30 9.76 6.37
C PHE A 77 -8.95 10.34 6.03
N ILE A 78 -8.86 11.31 5.13
CA ILE A 78 -7.60 11.99 4.82
C ILE A 78 -7.01 12.61 6.09
N LEU A 79 -7.83 13.27 6.90
CA LEU A 79 -7.38 13.88 8.15
C LEU A 79 -6.89 12.83 9.16
N VAL A 80 -7.64 11.74 9.34
CA VAL A 80 -7.28 10.65 10.25
C VAL A 80 -5.99 9.97 9.79
N ILE A 81 -5.86 9.68 8.50
CA ILE A 81 -4.65 9.09 7.93
C ILE A 81 -3.45 10.01 8.15
N ALA A 82 -3.61 11.32 7.95
CA ALA A 82 -2.54 12.29 8.19
C ALA A 82 -2.06 12.25 9.64
N VAL A 83 -2.97 12.20 10.61
CA VAL A 83 -2.64 12.12 12.04
C VAL A 83 -1.92 10.81 12.38
N VAL A 84 -2.42 9.67 11.86
CA VAL A 84 -1.83 8.34 12.07
C VAL A 84 -0.41 8.28 11.49
N VAL A 85 -0.20 8.83 10.30
CA VAL A 85 1.12 8.84 9.66
C VAL A 85 2.10 9.76 10.40
N GLN A 86 1.66 10.93 10.85
CA GLN A 86 2.47 11.83 11.69
C GLN A 86 2.89 11.15 12.99
N PHE A 87 1.97 10.43 13.61
CA PHE A 87 2.29 9.62 14.80
C PHE A 87 3.32 8.55 14.49
N THR A 88 3.14 7.81 13.41
CA THR A 88 4.08 6.78 12.96
C THR A 88 5.47 7.35 12.65
N GLU A 89 5.53 8.50 12.00
CA GLU A 89 6.79 9.21 11.74
C GLU A 89 7.53 9.52 13.04
N MET A 90 6.82 10.01 14.03
CA MET A 90 7.38 10.34 15.35
C MET A 90 7.92 9.09 16.05
N VAL A 91 7.22 7.97 15.96
CA VAL A 91 7.64 6.67 16.51
C VAL A 91 8.88 6.15 15.79
N VAL A 92 8.89 6.13 14.46
CA VAL A 92 10.02 5.65 13.64
C VAL A 92 11.27 6.49 13.90
N ARG A 93 11.13 7.82 13.98
CA ARG A 93 12.22 8.74 14.29
C ARG A 93 12.88 8.44 15.64
N LYS A 94 12.08 8.02 16.63
CA LYS A 94 12.57 7.73 17.98
C LYS A 94 13.14 6.31 18.12
N THR A 95 12.56 5.34 17.42
CA THR A 95 12.88 3.91 17.54
C THR A 95 14.05 3.51 16.66
N SER A 96 14.12 4.02 15.43
CA SER A 96 15.13 3.64 14.43
C SER A 96 15.65 4.84 13.66
N PRO A 97 16.63 5.59 14.20
CA PRO A 97 17.21 6.76 13.51
C PRO A 97 17.91 6.40 12.20
N THR A 98 18.39 5.16 12.05
CA THR A 98 18.99 4.66 10.80
C THR A 98 17.93 4.49 9.71
N LEU A 99 16.80 3.89 10.06
CA LEU A 99 15.66 3.75 9.15
C LEU A 99 15.07 5.12 8.77
N TYR A 100 15.01 6.05 9.73
CA TYR A 100 14.57 7.42 9.48
C TYR A 100 15.49 8.16 8.49
N ARG A 101 16.81 7.97 8.57
CA ARG A 101 17.77 8.56 7.61
C ARG A 101 17.63 7.99 6.20
N LEU A 102 17.36 6.69 6.07
CA LEU A 102 17.12 6.03 4.79
C LEU A 102 15.78 6.43 4.17
N LEU A 103 14.75 6.57 5.00
CA LEU A 103 13.39 6.90 4.58
C LEU A 103 13.07 8.40 4.58
N GLY A 104 13.94 9.26 5.13
CA GLY A 104 13.63 10.65 5.46
C GLY A 104 13.04 11.49 4.33
N ILE A 105 13.51 11.31 3.09
CA ILE A 105 12.96 12.00 1.89
C ILE A 105 11.64 11.34 1.43
N PHE A 106 11.42 10.06 1.75
CA PHE A 106 10.28 9.27 1.28
C PHE A 106 9.12 9.21 2.30
N LEU A 107 9.31 9.71 3.51
CA LEU A 107 8.26 9.79 4.54
C LEU A 107 7.02 10.57 4.09
N PRO A 108 7.13 11.73 3.43
CA PRO A 108 5.96 12.41 2.87
C PRO A 108 5.20 11.57 1.84
N LEU A 109 5.88 10.67 1.12
CA LEU A 109 5.25 9.75 0.18
C LEU A 109 4.35 8.70 0.86
N ILE A 110 4.59 8.39 2.14
CA ILE A 110 3.70 7.52 2.92
C ILE A 110 2.42 8.28 3.30
N THR A 111 2.56 9.55 3.68
CA THR A 111 1.42 10.40 4.09
C THR A 111 0.45 10.66 2.94
N THR A 112 0.99 10.92 1.74
CA THR A 112 0.20 11.18 0.53
C THR A 112 -0.10 9.90 -0.27
N ASN A 113 0.08 8.73 0.33
CA ASN A 113 -0.09 7.46 -0.37
C ASN A 113 -1.58 7.16 -0.60
N CYS A 114 -1.98 7.19 -1.87
CA CYS A 114 -3.34 6.86 -2.29
C CYS A 114 -3.75 5.42 -1.94
N ALA A 115 -2.80 4.51 -1.74
CA ALA A 115 -3.06 3.15 -1.29
C ALA A 115 -3.70 3.11 0.11
N VAL A 116 -3.21 3.94 1.03
CA VAL A 116 -3.75 4.00 2.41
C VAL A 116 -5.20 4.47 2.40
N LEU A 117 -5.49 5.53 1.63
CA LEU A 117 -6.86 6.01 1.47
C LEU A 117 -7.74 4.99 0.75
N GLY A 118 -7.22 4.35 -0.29
CA GLY A 118 -7.94 3.33 -1.05
C GLY A 118 -8.36 2.14 -0.19
N VAL A 119 -7.46 1.60 0.62
CA VAL A 119 -7.74 0.49 1.56
C VAL A 119 -8.78 0.91 2.60
N ALA A 120 -8.69 2.13 3.14
CA ALA A 120 -9.67 2.64 4.10
C ALA A 120 -11.08 2.75 3.47
N LEU A 121 -11.19 3.24 2.24
CA LEU A 121 -12.47 3.34 1.52
C LEU A 121 -13.03 1.97 1.14
N LEU A 122 -12.19 1.04 0.71
CA LEU A 122 -12.59 -0.33 0.36
C LEU A 122 -13.12 -1.09 1.59
N ASN A 123 -12.46 -0.97 2.73
CA ASN A 123 -12.92 -1.57 3.98
C ASN A 123 -14.36 -1.21 4.34
N ILE A 124 -14.74 0.04 4.09
CA ILE A 124 -16.07 0.52 4.42
C ILE A 124 -17.09 0.15 3.35
N LYS A 125 -16.64 0.08 2.09
CA LYS A 125 -17.49 -0.31 0.97
C LYS A 125 -17.94 -1.77 1.07
N GLU A 126 -17.08 -2.63 1.60
CA GLU A 126 -17.31 -4.07 1.77
C GLU A 126 -17.96 -4.41 3.13
N ASP A 127 -18.31 -3.41 3.95
CA ASP A 127 -18.91 -3.55 5.28
C ASP A 127 -18.17 -4.58 6.18
N HIS A 128 -16.84 -4.56 6.16
CA HIS A 128 -16.01 -5.44 6.96
C HIS A 128 -16.19 -5.20 8.46
N SER A 129 -16.22 -6.27 9.25
CA SER A 129 -16.17 -6.18 10.71
C SER A 129 -14.77 -5.71 11.17
N PHE A 130 -14.65 -5.27 12.42
CA PHE A 130 -13.39 -4.78 12.99
C PHE A 130 -12.19 -5.71 12.72
N LEU A 131 -12.38 -7.02 12.97
CA LEU A 131 -11.32 -8.01 12.78
C LEU A 131 -11.01 -8.23 11.28
N GLN A 132 -12.04 -8.23 10.43
CA GLN A 132 -11.86 -8.33 8.97
C GLN A 132 -11.14 -7.12 8.41
N SER A 133 -11.45 -5.91 8.89
CA SER A 133 -10.74 -4.67 8.53
C SER A 133 -9.26 -4.73 8.87
N ALA A 134 -8.91 -5.24 10.04
CA ALA A 134 -7.52 -5.39 10.46
C ALA A 134 -6.77 -6.41 9.57
N VAL A 135 -7.38 -7.57 9.33
CA VAL A 135 -6.81 -8.63 8.47
C VAL A 135 -6.70 -8.17 7.02
N TYR A 136 -7.70 -7.46 6.51
CA TYR A 136 -7.68 -6.89 5.16
C TYR A 136 -6.57 -5.84 5.01
N GLY A 137 -6.44 -4.91 5.96
CA GLY A 137 -5.38 -3.91 5.97
C GLY A 137 -3.98 -4.52 6.02
N PHE A 138 -3.80 -5.57 6.83
CA PHE A 138 -2.55 -6.31 6.90
C PHE A 138 -2.27 -7.09 5.61
N GLY A 139 -3.26 -7.79 5.06
CA GLY A 139 -3.14 -8.50 3.79
C GLY A 139 -2.79 -7.58 2.62
N ALA A 140 -3.48 -6.45 2.53
CA ALA A 140 -3.20 -5.40 1.54
C ALA A 140 -1.76 -4.87 1.66
N ALA A 141 -1.28 -4.66 2.89
CA ALA A 141 0.08 -4.19 3.15
C ALA A 141 1.15 -5.21 2.76
N VAL A 142 0.92 -6.49 3.06
CA VAL A 142 1.81 -7.58 2.63
C VAL A 142 1.83 -7.70 1.10
N GLY A 143 0.67 -7.59 0.45
CA GLY A 143 0.56 -7.57 -1.00
C GLY A 143 1.32 -6.40 -1.63
N PHE A 144 1.21 -5.20 -1.07
CA PHE A 144 1.99 -4.04 -1.47
C PHE A 144 3.50 -4.29 -1.33
N SER A 145 3.92 -4.81 -0.19
CA SER A 145 5.33 -5.09 0.11
C SER A 145 5.92 -6.10 -0.86
N LEU A 146 5.19 -7.18 -1.14
CA LEU A 146 5.61 -8.22 -2.09
C LEU A 146 5.84 -7.63 -3.48
N VAL A 147 4.87 -6.88 -3.98
CA VAL A 147 4.95 -6.28 -5.32
C VAL A 147 6.08 -5.25 -5.39
N LEU A 148 6.26 -4.43 -4.33
CA LEU A 148 7.32 -3.43 -4.27
C LEU A 148 8.72 -4.05 -4.30
N VAL A 149 8.94 -5.14 -3.55
CA VAL A 149 10.22 -5.85 -3.51
C VAL A 149 10.50 -6.54 -4.84
N LEU A 150 9.50 -7.21 -5.43
CA LEU A 150 9.65 -7.83 -6.76
C LEU A 150 9.99 -6.80 -7.82
N PHE A 151 9.33 -5.66 -7.80
CA PHE A 151 9.58 -4.59 -8.76
C PHE A 151 10.96 -3.96 -8.57
N ALA A 152 11.40 -3.76 -7.32
CA ALA A 152 12.74 -3.27 -7.03
C ALA A 152 13.81 -4.22 -7.56
N ALA A 153 13.64 -5.52 -7.36
CA ALA A 153 14.56 -6.55 -7.87
C ALA A 153 14.60 -6.57 -9.42
N LEU A 154 13.45 -6.41 -10.08
CA LEU A 154 13.37 -6.30 -11.54
C LEU A 154 14.07 -5.04 -12.05
N ARG A 155 13.86 -3.90 -11.39
CA ARG A 155 14.51 -2.63 -11.75
C ARG A 155 16.02 -2.67 -11.60
N GLU A 156 16.52 -3.33 -10.57
CA GLU A 156 17.96 -3.50 -10.36
C GLU A 156 18.59 -4.34 -11.49
N ARG A 157 17.91 -5.40 -11.92
CA ARG A 157 18.34 -6.19 -13.10
C ARG A 157 18.27 -5.40 -14.41
N LEU A 158 17.23 -4.62 -14.61
CA LEU A 158 17.06 -3.78 -15.80
C LEU A 158 18.10 -2.65 -15.88
N ALA A 159 18.56 -2.15 -14.72
CA ALA A 159 19.62 -1.13 -14.68
C ALA A 159 20.97 -1.67 -15.19
N ALA A 160 21.20 -2.98 -15.08
CA ALA A 160 22.39 -3.66 -15.59
C ALA A 160 22.24 -4.09 -17.07
N ALA A 161 21.05 -4.00 -17.65
CA ALA A 161 20.79 -4.40 -19.04
C ALA A 161 21.04 -3.24 -20.03
N ASP A 162 21.41 -3.57 -21.26
CA ASP A 162 21.57 -2.60 -22.36
C ASP A 162 20.20 -2.13 -22.89
N VAL A 163 19.66 -1.11 -22.23
CA VAL A 163 18.40 -0.48 -22.63
C VAL A 163 18.69 0.70 -23.56
N PRO A 164 17.98 0.82 -24.72
CA PRO A 164 18.12 1.98 -25.60
C PRO A 164 17.88 3.31 -24.85
N THR A 165 18.66 4.33 -25.17
CA THR A 165 18.68 5.64 -24.50
C THR A 165 17.30 6.30 -24.30
N PRO A 166 16.34 6.23 -25.25
CA PRO A 166 15.02 6.85 -25.07
C PRO A 166 14.13 6.14 -24.03
N PHE A 167 14.42 4.87 -23.71
CA PHE A 167 13.64 4.10 -22.75
C PHE A 167 14.27 4.05 -21.35
N LYS A 168 15.47 4.59 -21.16
CA LYS A 168 16.15 4.62 -19.86
C LYS A 168 15.36 5.47 -18.84
N GLY A 169 15.25 4.97 -17.61
CA GLY A 169 14.66 5.69 -16.47
C GLY A 169 13.22 5.32 -16.17
N ALA A 170 12.34 6.31 -16.13
CA ALA A 170 10.93 6.12 -15.76
C ALA A 170 10.14 5.32 -16.79
N SER A 171 10.47 5.44 -18.08
CA SER A 171 9.74 4.78 -19.17
C SER A 171 9.81 3.26 -19.06
N ILE A 172 11.00 2.69 -18.88
CA ILE A 172 11.16 1.24 -18.74
C ILE A 172 10.50 0.71 -17.46
N ALA A 173 10.53 1.52 -16.38
CA ALA A 173 9.88 1.16 -15.13
C ALA A 173 8.36 1.06 -15.28
N MET A 174 7.74 2.00 -16.04
CA MET A 174 6.29 1.96 -16.32
C MET A 174 5.92 0.77 -17.19
N ILE A 175 6.71 0.45 -18.21
CA ILE A 175 6.49 -0.74 -19.06
C ILE A 175 6.58 -2.01 -18.22
N THR A 176 7.58 -2.12 -17.36
CA THR A 176 7.76 -3.28 -16.46
C THR A 176 6.61 -3.41 -15.48
N ALA A 177 6.13 -2.31 -14.92
CA ALA A 177 4.95 -2.30 -14.04
C ALA A 177 3.69 -2.77 -14.78
N GLY A 178 3.49 -2.33 -16.02
CA GLY A 178 2.37 -2.76 -16.86
C GLY A 178 2.43 -4.27 -17.20
N LEU A 179 3.60 -4.79 -17.56
CA LEU A 179 3.79 -6.22 -17.80
C LEU A 179 3.54 -7.05 -16.54
N MET A 180 4.00 -6.57 -15.38
CA MET A 180 3.78 -7.22 -14.11
C MET A 180 2.29 -7.23 -13.73
N SER A 181 1.57 -6.13 -14.00
CA SER A 181 0.12 -6.06 -13.82
C SER A 181 -0.62 -7.09 -14.69
N MET A 182 -0.27 -7.20 -15.96
CA MET A 182 -0.87 -8.21 -16.84
C MET A 182 -0.60 -9.64 -16.38
N ALA A 183 0.60 -9.92 -15.88
CA ALA A 183 0.95 -11.23 -15.33
C ALA A 183 0.11 -11.56 -14.08
N PHE A 184 -0.09 -10.60 -13.19
CA PHE A 184 -0.92 -10.79 -12.00
C PHE A 184 -2.42 -10.86 -12.31
N MET A 185 -2.91 -10.19 -13.35
CA MET A 185 -4.30 -10.33 -13.79
C MET A 185 -4.63 -11.76 -14.25
N GLY A 186 -3.64 -12.54 -14.67
CA GLY A 186 -3.82 -13.96 -14.95
C GLY A 186 -4.26 -14.78 -13.72
N PHE A 187 -3.92 -14.34 -12.52
CA PHE A 187 -4.35 -15.02 -11.28
C PHE A 187 -5.80 -14.68 -10.88
N THR A 188 -6.37 -13.59 -11.38
CA THR A 188 -7.76 -13.19 -11.04
C THR A 188 -8.81 -14.17 -11.58
N GLY A 189 -8.46 -14.97 -12.60
CA GLY A 189 -9.32 -16.02 -13.13
C GLY A 189 -9.36 -17.32 -12.34
N LEU A 190 -8.43 -17.51 -11.40
CA LEU A 190 -8.28 -18.75 -10.62
C LEU A 190 -9.17 -18.78 -9.36
N VAL A 191 -9.54 -17.64 -8.83
CA VAL A 191 -10.37 -17.53 -7.63
C VAL A 191 -11.60 -16.70 -7.99
N LYS A 192 -12.71 -17.41 -8.26
CA LYS A 192 -14.05 -16.78 -8.32
C LYS A 192 -14.52 -16.61 -6.87
N PHE A 193 -14.62 -15.37 -6.41
CA PHE A 193 -15.40 -15.00 -5.25
C PHE A 193 -16.83 -14.70 -5.68
#